data_8fa38bebd8e1de19bbdee4ca2718557b
#
_entry.id   8fa38bebd8e1de19bbdee4ca2718557b
#
_cell.length_a   1.000
_cell.length_b   1.000
_cell.length_c   1.000
_cell.angle_alpha   90.00
_cell.angle_beta   90.00
_cell.angle_gamma   90.00
#
_symmetry.space_group_name_H-M   'P 1'
#
loop_
_entity.id
_entity.type
_entity.pdbx_description
1 polymer ?
#
loop_
_entity_poly.entity_id
_entity_poly.type
_entity_poly.pdbx_seq_one_letter_code
_entity_poly.pdbx_strand_id
1 'polypeptide(L)'
;MATVKFFYVEDDTAILFGANGTALTATLAAVAGMISEVKFSIPTVPMWIYFLGLIFAFGSKIVIMIYNGDIREREKSQAARDFLLEIQADPNLNASLKEDLGAQWKAMEERRKFLLSAVVAERLNYWRALFFFASAICFLIGTSSIIWFVGTRAST
;
A
#
# COMPACT_ATOMS: atom_id res chain seq x y z
N MET A 1 -5.57 26.05 3.25
CA MET A 1 -5.24 24.90 2.40
C MET A 1 -6.09 23.73 2.86
N ALA A 2 -7.06 23.30 2.07
CA ALA A 2 -7.92 22.18 2.42
C ALA A 2 -7.13 20.89 2.32
N THR A 3 -6.84 20.26 3.44
CA THR A 3 -6.23 18.93 3.50
C THR A 3 -7.28 17.94 2.99
N VAL A 4 -7.12 17.49 1.77
CA VAL A 4 -7.92 16.40 1.24
C VAL A 4 -7.58 15.16 2.07
N LYS A 5 -8.41 14.88 3.08
CA LYS A 5 -8.39 13.59 3.78
C LYS A 5 -8.86 12.55 2.78
N PHE A 6 -7.93 11.93 2.07
CA PHE A 6 -8.23 10.71 1.34
C PHE A 6 -8.70 9.67 2.35
N PHE A 7 -9.95 9.24 2.22
CA PHE A 7 -10.50 8.16 3.02
C PHE A 7 -9.60 6.93 2.86
N TYR A 8 -9.06 6.50 3.95
CA TYR A 8 -8.15 5.38 4.05
C TYR A 8 -9.00 4.12 4.17
N VAL A 9 -9.19 3.39 3.08
CA VAL A 9 -9.72 2.05 3.15
C VAL A 9 -8.56 1.09 2.86
N GLU A 10 -8.01 0.52 3.91
CA GLU A 10 -6.94 -0.49 3.84
C GLU A 10 -7.41 -1.72 3.05
N ASP A 11 -8.71 -1.93 3.01
CA ASP A 11 -9.39 -3.02 2.33
C ASP A 11 -9.40 -2.89 0.80
N ASP A 12 -9.39 -1.67 0.23
CA ASP A 12 -9.50 -1.48 -1.22
C ASP A 12 -8.32 -2.10 -1.99
N THR A 13 -7.10 -2.01 -1.43
CA THR A 13 -5.92 -2.62 -2.06
C THR A 13 -5.97 -4.15 -1.97
N ALA A 14 -6.52 -4.69 -0.88
CA ALA A 14 -6.72 -6.14 -0.72
C ALA A 14 -7.76 -6.67 -1.71
N ILE A 15 -8.83 -5.91 -1.97
CA ILE A 15 -9.84 -6.24 -2.98
C ILE A 15 -9.21 -6.32 -4.36
N LEU A 16 -8.42 -5.31 -4.76
CA LEU A 16 -7.76 -5.32 -6.07
C LEU A 16 -6.72 -6.43 -6.20
N PHE A 17 -5.99 -6.73 -5.13
CA PHE A 17 -5.06 -7.85 -5.10
C PHE A 17 -5.80 -9.18 -5.29
N GLY A 18 -6.89 -9.38 -4.58
CA GLY A 18 -7.76 -10.55 -4.70
C GLY A 18 -8.37 -10.65 -6.09
N ALA A 19 -8.92 -9.57 -6.64
CA ALA A 19 -9.54 -9.54 -7.95
C ALA A 19 -8.54 -9.89 -9.08
N ASN A 20 -7.38 -9.24 -9.12
CA ASN A 20 -6.35 -9.54 -10.13
C ASN A 20 -5.78 -10.95 -9.95
N GLY A 21 -5.58 -11.41 -8.69
CA GLY A 21 -5.07 -12.74 -8.39
C GLY A 21 -6.05 -13.84 -8.82
N THR A 22 -7.32 -13.69 -8.52
CA THR A 22 -8.37 -14.64 -8.90
C THR A 22 -8.52 -14.68 -10.43
N ALA A 23 -8.57 -13.53 -11.08
CA ALA A 23 -8.66 -13.43 -12.53
C ALA A 23 -7.44 -14.05 -13.22
N LEU A 24 -6.23 -13.83 -12.69
CA LEU A 24 -5.01 -14.46 -13.19
C LEU A 24 -5.07 -15.97 -13.05
N THR A 25 -5.46 -16.48 -11.88
CA THR A 25 -5.57 -17.94 -11.63
C THR A 25 -6.59 -18.59 -12.55
N ALA A 26 -7.77 -17.97 -12.71
CA ALA A 26 -8.81 -18.46 -13.61
C ALA A 26 -8.32 -18.48 -15.08
N THR A 27 -7.62 -17.44 -15.51
CA THR A 27 -7.07 -17.35 -16.88
C THR A 27 -5.97 -18.39 -17.09
N LEU A 28 -5.09 -18.61 -16.11
CA LEU A 28 -4.06 -19.64 -16.15
C LEU A 28 -4.69 -21.04 -16.24
N ALA A 29 -5.71 -21.33 -15.45
CA ALA A 29 -6.41 -22.61 -15.47
C ALA A 29 -7.08 -22.86 -16.83
N ALA A 30 -7.67 -21.83 -17.42
CA ALA A 30 -8.28 -21.93 -18.74
C ALA A 30 -7.23 -22.12 -19.85
N VAL A 31 -6.10 -21.41 -19.80
CA VAL A 31 -4.99 -21.57 -20.76
C VAL A 31 -4.35 -22.96 -20.63
N ALA A 32 -4.22 -23.49 -19.40
CA ALA A 32 -3.68 -24.81 -19.16
C ALA A 32 -4.64 -25.97 -19.55
N GLY A 33 -5.84 -25.64 -20.03
CA GLY A 33 -6.85 -26.68 -20.40
C GLY A 33 -7.46 -27.39 -19.19
N MET A 34 -7.30 -26.86 -17.98
CA MET A 34 -7.86 -27.45 -16.77
C MET A 34 -9.39 -27.29 -16.69
N ILE A 35 -9.94 -26.35 -17.45
CA ILE A 35 -11.38 -26.12 -17.59
C ILE A 35 -11.84 -26.82 -18.86
N SER A 36 -12.35 -28.05 -18.73
CA SER A 36 -12.73 -28.88 -19.88
C SER A 36 -13.88 -28.34 -20.75
N GLU A 37 -14.60 -27.34 -20.24
CA GLU A 37 -15.70 -26.69 -20.96
C GLU A 37 -15.25 -25.58 -21.91
N VAL A 38 -14.01 -25.09 -21.77
CA VAL A 38 -13.46 -24.05 -22.63
C VAL A 38 -12.95 -24.67 -23.91
N LYS A 39 -13.78 -24.65 -24.96
CA LYS A 39 -13.48 -25.23 -26.25
C LYS A 39 -12.50 -24.43 -27.13
N PHE A 40 -11.99 -23.31 -26.65
CA PHE A 40 -11.12 -22.44 -27.45
C PHE A 40 -9.94 -21.92 -26.62
N SER A 41 -8.81 -21.72 -27.28
CA SER A 41 -7.61 -21.18 -26.66
C SER A 41 -7.82 -19.71 -26.24
N ILE A 42 -7.73 -19.44 -24.96
CA ILE A 42 -7.75 -18.07 -24.46
C ILE A 42 -6.41 -17.40 -24.78
N PRO A 43 -6.40 -16.17 -25.29
CA PRO A 43 -5.16 -15.46 -25.53
C PRO A 43 -4.40 -15.20 -24.22
N THR A 44 -3.08 -15.28 -24.26
CA THR A 44 -2.22 -15.08 -23.09
C THR A 44 -2.12 -13.61 -22.64
N VAL A 45 -2.54 -12.67 -23.50
CA VAL A 45 -2.49 -11.23 -23.23
C VAL A 45 -3.22 -10.83 -21.95
N PRO A 46 -4.48 -11.24 -21.69
CA PRO A 46 -5.16 -10.92 -20.43
C PRO A 46 -4.41 -11.44 -19.20
N MET A 47 -3.75 -12.57 -19.29
CA MET A 47 -2.94 -13.13 -18.20
C MET A 47 -1.82 -12.17 -17.80
N TRP A 48 -1.09 -11.63 -18.77
CA TRP A 48 -0.03 -10.67 -18.51
C TRP A 48 -0.55 -9.35 -17.95
N ILE A 49 -1.73 -8.92 -18.39
CA ILE A 49 -2.38 -7.70 -17.87
C ILE A 49 -2.76 -7.89 -16.39
N TYR A 50 -3.34 -9.03 -16.01
CA TYR A 50 -3.66 -9.31 -14.61
C TYR A 50 -2.41 -9.46 -13.75
N PHE A 51 -1.35 -10.08 -14.27
CA PHE A 51 -0.07 -10.17 -13.58
C PHE A 51 0.53 -8.78 -13.31
N LEU A 52 0.47 -7.89 -14.28
CA LEU A 52 0.88 -6.50 -14.11
C LEU A 52 0.02 -5.77 -13.06
N GLY A 53 -1.30 -6.00 -13.09
CA GLY A 53 -2.23 -5.48 -12.08
C GLY A 53 -1.87 -5.95 -10.66
N LEU A 54 -1.44 -7.20 -10.50
CA LEU A 54 -0.96 -7.75 -9.24
C LEU A 54 0.32 -7.06 -8.76
N ILE A 55 1.28 -6.80 -9.65
CA ILE A 55 2.51 -6.07 -9.34
C ILE A 55 2.17 -4.66 -8.82
N PHE A 56 1.25 -3.96 -9.47
CA PHE A 56 0.82 -2.64 -9.02
C PHE A 56 0.09 -2.68 -7.68
N ALA A 57 -0.80 -3.65 -7.45
CA ALA A 57 -1.46 -3.83 -6.15
C ALA A 57 -0.45 -4.09 -5.04
N PHE A 58 0.56 -4.92 -5.30
CA PHE A 58 1.65 -5.19 -4.35
C PHE A 58 2.50 -3.94 -4.08
N GLY A 59 2.84 -3.17 -5.13
CA GLY A 59 3.53 -1.89 -4.99
C GLY A 59 2.76 -0.90 -4.12
N SER A 60 1.44 -0.79 -4.31
CA SER A 60 0.56 0.01 -3.43
C SER A 60 0.64 -0.44 -1.97
N LYS A 61 0.62 -1.75 -1.72
CA LYS A 61 0.71 -2.30 -0.34
C LYS A 61 2.04 -1.99 0.33
N ILE A 62 3.15 -2.09 -0.40
CA ILE A 62 4.48 -1.71 0.11
C ILE A 62 4.51 -0.23 0.51
N VAL A 63 3.99 0.65 -0.34
CA VAL A 63 3.94 2.09 -0.05
C VAL A 63 3.11 2.36 1.21
N ILE A 64 1.97 1.67 1.38
CA ILE A 64 1.15 1.77 2.60
C ILE A 64 1.94 1.33 3.83
N MET A 65 2.65 0.22 3.76
CA MET A 65 3.45 -0.29 4.89
C MET A 65 4.53 0.71 5.31
N ILE A 66 5.24 1.30 4.35
CA ILE A 66 6.27 2.31 4.62
C ILE A 66 5.64 3.55 5.26
N TYR A 67 4.55 4.04 4.70
CA TYR A 67 3.84 5.22 5.19
C TYR A 67 3.29 5.03 6.60
N ASN A 68 2.62 3.91 6.87
CA ASN A 68 2.09 3.59 8.19
C ASN A 68 3.19 3.38 9.23
N GLY A 69 4.32 2.80 8.82
CA GLY A 69 5.50 2.68 9.68
C GLY A 69 6.01 4.05 10.11
N ASP A 70 6.14 5.00 9.17
CA ASP A 70 6.58 6.37 9.45
C ASP A 70 5.61 7.11 10.38
N ILE A 71 4.29 7.00 10.16
CA ILE A 71 3.28 7.62 11.03
C ILE A 71 3.38 7.08 12.46
N ARG A 72 3.42 5.75 12.63
CA ARG A 72 3.53 5.12 13.95
C ARG A 72 4.77 5.56 14.72
N GLU A 73 5.90 5.69 14.03
CA GLU A 73 7.14 6.18 14.66
C GLU A 73 7.05 7.65 15.04
N ARG A 74 6.35 8.48 14.25
CA ARG A 74 6.09 9.88 14.60
C ARG A 74 5.20 10.01 15.83
N GLU A 75 4.12 9.24 15.89
CA GLU A 75 3.20 9.24 17.04
C GLU A 75 3.92 8.79 18.31
N LYS A 76 4.71 7.72 18.25
CA LYS A 76 5.53 7.28 19.40
C LYS A 76 6.55 8.33 19.83
N SER A 77 7.21 8.95 18.86
CA SER A 77 8.19 10.01 19.13
C SER A 77 7.54 11.25 19.76
N GLN A 78 6.31 11.60 19.35
CA GLN A 78 5.56 12.70 19.96
C GLN A 78 5.12 12.37 21.39
N ALA A 79 4.50 11.21 21.59
CA ALA A 79 4.06 10.76 22.90
C ALA A 79 5.23 10.70 23.91
N ALA A 80 6.36 10.17 23.47
CA ALA A 80 7.57 10.13 24.29
C ALA A 80 8.13 11.53 24.59
N ARG A 81 8.02 12.46 23.64
CA ARG A 81 8.40 13.86 23.83
C ARG A 81 7.53 14.53 24.88
N ASP A 82 6.23 14.38 24.77
CA ASP A 82 5.28 15.01 25.69
C ASP A 82 5.49 14.48 27.11
N PHE A 83 5.68 13.17 27.25
CA PHE A 83 6.02 12.53 28.53
C PHE A 83 7.34 13.05 29.13
N LEU A 84 8.40 13.22 28.31
CA LEU A 84 9.68 13.75 28.77
C LEU A 84 9.58 15.21 29.20
N LEU A 85 8.78 16.02 28.49
CA LEU A 85 8.54 17.41 28.87
C LEU A 85 7.78 17.52 30.23
N GLU A 86 6.80 16.65 30.45
CA GLU A 86 6.04 16.58 31.68
C GLU A 86 6.96 16.22 32.86
N ILE A 87 7.84 15.23 32.73
CA ILE A 87 8.80 14.82 33.74
C ILE A 87 9.84 15.91 33.98
N GLN A 88 10.36 16.59 32.96
CA GLN A 88 11.31 17.70 33.14
C GLN A 88 10.73 18.89 33.86
N ALA A 89 9.42 19.10 33.77
CA ALA A 89 8.72 20.18 34.48
C ALA A 89 8.53 19.89 35.98
N ASP A 90 8.73 18.64 36.42
CA ASP A 90 8.60 18.30 37.84
C ASP A 90 9.79 18.91 38.66
N PRO A 91 9.51 19.80 39.63
CA PRO A 91 10.55 20.43 40.45
C PRO A 91 11.21 19.47 41.44
N ASN A 92 10.58 18.31 41.73
CA ASN A 92 11.08 17.32 42.67
C ASN A 92 12.02 16.28 42.04
N LEU A 93 12.23 16.36 40.73
CA LEU A 93 13.03 15.39 40.01
C LEU A 93 14.53 15.56 40.29
N ASN A 94 15.20 14.49 40.65
CA ASN A 94 16.62 14.44 40.95
C ASN A 94 17.48 14.83 39.72
N ALA A 95 18.57 15.56 39.93
CA ALA A 95 19.42 16.08 38.88
C ALA A 95 20.00 14.97 37.95
N SER A 96 20.37 13.80 38.53
CA SER A 96 20.86 12.66 37.77
C SER A 96 19.82 12.09 36.81
N LEU A 97 18.58 12.08 37.22
CA LEU A 97 17.46 11.62 36.39
C LEU A 97 17.17 12.59 35.21
N LYS A 98 17.36 13.90 35.46
CA LYS A 98 17.25 14.92 34.39
C LYS A 98 18.33 14.74 33.32
N GLU A 99 19.53 14.34 33.72
CA GLU A 99 20.64 14.09 32.77
C GLU A 99 20.39 12.85 31.92
N ASP A 100 19.93 11.74 32.53
CA ASP A 100 19.55 10.53 31.81
C ASP A 100 18.39 10.76 30.82
N LEU A 101 17.39 11.54 31.23
CA LEU A 101 16.28 11.95 30.37
C LEU A 101 16.74 12.82 29.21
N GLY A 102 17.73 13.70 29.44
CA GLY A 102 18.34 14.49 28.38
C GLY A 102 19.08 13.65 27.34
N ALA A 103 19.75 12.58 27.78
CA ALA A 103 20.40 11.62 26.87
C ALA A 103 19.40 10.84 26.03
N GLN A 104 18.32 10.37 26.65
CA GLN A 104 17.23 9.69 25.94
C GLN A 104 16.54 10.62 24.92
N TRP A 105 16.37 11.90 25.27
CA TRP A 105 15.86 12.92 24.37
C TRP A 105 16.73 13.07 23.12
N LYS A 106 18.03 13.21 23.29
CA LYS A 106 18.97 13.30 22.14
C LYS A 106 18.88 12.08 21.24
N ALA A 107 18.83 10.88 21.81
CA ALA A 107 18.71 9.64 21.04
C ALA A 107 17.41 9.57 20.23
N MET A 108 16.29 10.07 20.80
CA MET A 108 15.02 10.16 20.08
C MET A 108 15.04 11.21 18.96
N GLU A 109 15.68 12.35 19.18
CA GLU A 109 15.81 13.40 18.18
C GLU A 109 16.70 12.96 17.00
N GLU A 110 17.72 12.17 17.27
CA GLU A 110 18.52 11.54 16.22
C GLU A 110 17.71 10.55 15.39
N ARG A 111 16.90 9.69 16.04
CA ARG A 111 15.96 8.79 15.32
C ARG A 111 14.98 9.57 14.46
N ARG A 112 14.47 10.70 14.94
CA ARG A 112 13.56 11.55 14.17
C ARG A 112 14.15 12.08 12.87
N LYS A 113 15.48 12.24 12.78
CA LYS A 113 16.16 12.66 11.54
C LYS A 113 16.04 11.63 10.42
N PHE A 114 15.81 10.35 10.75
CA PHE A 114 15.59 9.28 9.79
C PHE A 114 14.13 9.13 9.35
N LEU A 115 13.18 9.86 9.97
CA LEU A 115 11.80 9.85 9.55
C LEU A 115 11.66 10.60 8.22
N LEU A 116 10.79 10.07 7.37
CA LEU A 116 10.49 10.68 6.08
C LEU A 116 10.04 12.14 6.27
N SER A 117 10.58 13.04 5.45
CA SER A 117 10.08 14.42 5.45
C SER A 117 8.61 14.44 5.02
N ALA A 118 7.86 15.48 5.44
CA ALA A 118 6.45 15.62 5.07
C ALA A 118 6.25 15.59 3.54
N VAL A 119 7.20 16.16 2.78
CA VAL A 119 7.19 16.16 1.31
C VAL A 119 7.32 14.75 0.74
N VAL A 120 8.18 13.90 1.35
CA VAL A 120 8.35 12.52 0.90
C VAL A 120 7.10 11.69 1.24
N ALA A 121 6.50 11.90 2.43
CA ALA A 121 5.26 11.24 2.81
C ALA A 121 4.11 11.59 1.85
N GLU A 122 4.00 12.85 1.44
CA GLU A 122 3.01 13.29 0.46
C GLU A 122 3.24 12.66 -0.93
N ARG A 123 4.50 12.59 -1.37
CA ARG A 123 4.86 11.88 -2.62
C ARG A 123 4.54 10.40 -2.55
N LEU A 124 4.80 9.74 -1.43
CA LEU A 124 4.45 8.32 -1.24
C LEU A 124 2.94 8.10 -1.36
N ASN A 125 2.12 8.98 -0.81
CA ASN A 125 0.67 8.89 -0.94
C ASN A 125 0.20 9.06 -2.40
N TYR A 126 0.85 9.93 -3.18
CA TYR A 126 0.60 10.05 -4.61
C TYR A 126 0.96 8.76 -5.37
N TRP A 127 2.13 8.17 -5.11
CA TRP A 127 2.55 6.90 -5.72
C TRP A 127 1.61 5.75 -5.36
N ARG A 128 1.12 5.73 -4.12
CA ARG A 128 0.11 4.76 -3.70
C ARG A 128 -1.15 4.86 -4.55
N ALA A 129 -1.69 6.06 -4.71
CA ALA A 129 -2.89 6.29 -5.53
C ALA A 129 -2.65 5.88 -6.99
N LEU A 130 -1.49 6.23 -7.55
CA LEU A 130 -1.11 5.85 -8.90
C LEU A 130 -1.09 4.32 -9.08
N PHE A 131 -0.46 3.58 -8.18
CA PHE A 131 -0.40 2.13 -8.22
C PHE A 131 -1.78 1.49 -8.05
N PHE A 132 -2.61 2.05 -7.18
CA PHE A 132 -3.98 1.58 -7.00
C PHE A 132 -4.80 1.73 -8.29
N PHE A 133 -4.80 2.91 -8.89
CA PHE A 133 -5.52 3.13 -10.14
C PHE A 133 -4.96 2.30 -11.30
N ALA A 134 -3.64 2.16 -11.41
CA ALA A 134 -3.02 1.31 -12.42
C ALA A 134 -3.46 -0.15 -12.27
N SER A 135 -3.53 -0.67 -11.05
CA SER A 135 -4.03 -2.02 -10.77
C SER A 135 -5.50 -2.19 -11.18
N ALA A 136 -6.36 -1.22 -10.85
CA ALA A 136 -7.78 -1.23 -11.23
C ALA A 136 -7.96 -1.18 -12.75
N ILE A 137 -7.19 -0.35 -13.44
CA ILE A 137 -7.21 -0.26 -14.91
C ILE A 137 -6.77 -1.59 -15.54
N CYS A 138 -5.71 -2.22 -15.04
CA CYS A 138 -5.28 -3.53 -15.52
C CYS A 138 -6.39 -4.58 -15.35
N PHE A 139 -7.08 -4.60 -14.21
CA PHE A 139 -8.21 -5.50 -14.00
C PHE A 139 -9.33 -5.28 -15.03
N LEU A 140 -9.73 -4.02 -15.24
CA LEU A 140 -10.79 -3.67 -16.19
C LEU A 140 -10.40 -4.03 -17.64
N ILE A 141 -9.18 -3.72 -18.06
CA ILE A 141 -8.70 -4.03 -19.43
C ILE A 141 -8.61 -5.54 -19.62
N GLY A 142 -8.06 -6.27 -18.64
CA GLY A 142 -7.96 -7.73 -18.69
C GLY A 142 -9.34 -8.38 -18.82
N THR A 143 -10.29 -7.96 -18.00
CA THR A 143 -11.66 -8.46 -18.01
C THR A 143 -12.38 -8.13 -19.32
N SER A 144 -12.29 -6.88 -19.79
CA SER A 144 -12.88 -6.46 -21.06
C SER A 144 -12.31 -7.24 -22.24
N SER A 145 -11.01 -7.52 -22.23
CA SER A 145 -10.34 -8.30 -23.27
C SER A 145 -10.87 -9.74 -23.33
N ILE A 146 -11.11 -10.37 -22.18
CA ILE A 146 -11.70 -11.71 -22.12
C ILE A 146 -13.14 -11.68 -22.63
N ILE A 147 -13.96 -10.75 -22.16
CA ILE A 147 -15.36 -10.63 -22.57
C ILE A 147 -15.46 -10.44 -24.08
N TRP A 148 -14.65 -9.53 -24.63
CA TRP A 148 -14.62 -9.28 -26.06
C TRP A 148 -14.23 -10.52 -26.85
N PHE A 149 -13.20 -11.22 -26.40
CA PHE A 149 -12.71 -12.44 -27.05
C PHE A 149 -13.75 -13.57 -27.05
N VAL A 150 -14.40 -13.80 -25.89
CA VAL A 150 -15.46 -14.80 -25.76
C VAL A 150 -16.68 -14.43 -26.61
N GLY A 151 -17.08 -13.14 -26.57
CA GLY A 151 -18.24 -12.67 -27.36
C GLY A 151 -18.05 -12.81 -28.87
N THR A 152 -16.86 -12.52 -29.37
CA THR A 152 -16.56 -12.66 -30.82
C THR A 152 -16.54 -14.13 -31.28
N ARG A 153 -16.14 -15.05 -30.40
CA ARG A 153 -16.09 -16.49 -30.72
C ARG A 153 -17.42 -17.21 -30.56
N ALA A 154 -18.31 -16.69 -29.72
CA ALA A 154 -19.65 -17.25 -29.53
C ALA A 154 -20.61 -16.90 -30.69
N SER A 155 -20.26 -15.88 -31.48
CA SER A 155 -21.09 -15.43 -32.64
C SER A 155 -20.68 -16.05 -33.97
N THR A 156 -19.66 -16.89 -34.01
CA THR A 156 -19.22 -17.69 -35.15
C THR A 156 -19.54 -19.18 -34.98
#